data_435e7ff1837034676fab28922fbd7502
#
_entry.id   435e7ff1837034676fab28922fbd7502
#
_cell.length_a   1.000
_cell.length_b   1.000
_cell.length_c   1.000
_cell.angle_alpha   90.00
_cell.angle_beta   90.00
_cell.angle_gamma   90.00
#
_symmetry.space_group_name_H-M   'P 1'
#
loop_
_entity.id
_entity.type
_entity.pdbx_description
1 polymer ?
#
loop_
_entity_poly.entity_id
_entity_poly.type
_entity_poly.pdbx_seq_one_letter_code
_entity_poly.pdbx_strand_id
1 'polypeptide(L)'
;MGYKIRKAVSEDEQRIRELFIEMLQTIYHTEDVQDYEPGYLDKYWTDGEDVIFVSEDNGVIAYLGVEVHREDEKDFVYLDDLSVTEKYRSQGIGSALIHEAENYAKKKGVENILFHVEKSNTEAFRLYEKLGYKIFRDDGSRYLMKK
;
A
#
# COMPACT_ATOMS: atom_id res chain seq x y z
N MET A 1 19.27 8.24 7.59
CA MET A 1 18.41 7.23 7.00
C MET A 1 18.78 7.06 5.55
N GLY A 2 18.98 5.85 5.11
CA GLY A 2 19.51 5.60 3.79
C GLY A 2 18.50 5.47 2.67
N TYR A 3 17.22 5.74 2.91
CA TYR A 3 16.19 5.55 1.87
C TYR A 3 15.53 6.86 1.45
N LYS A 4 14.93 6.84 0.27
CA LYS A 4 14.10 7.96 -0.19
C LYS A 4 12.81 7.41 -0.79
N ILE A 5 11.76 8.23 -0.80
CA ILE A 5 10.46 7.86 -1.34
C ILE A 5 10.26 8.61 -2.67
N ARG A 6 9.76 7.90 -3.67
CA ARG A 6 9.44 8.47 -4.97
C ARG A 6 8.25 7.74 -5.58
N LYS A 7 7.69 8.31 -6.64
CA LYS A 7 6.68 7.60 -7.44
C LYS A 7 7.36 6.49 -8.22
N ALA A 8 6.70 5.35 -8.31
CA ALA A 8 7.18 4.23 -9.12
C ALA A 8 6.96 4.53 -10.60
N VAL A 9 7.79 3.90 -11.43
CA VAL A 9 7.64 3.89 -12.89
C VAL A 9 7.52 2.45 -13.35
N SER A 10 7.14 2.24 -14.61
CA SER A 10 6.89 0.88 -15.11
C SER A 10 8.10 -0.05 -14.97
N GLU A 11 9.30 0.49 -15.01
CA GLU A 11 10.52 -0.28 -14.82
C GLU A 11 10.64 -0.88 -13.42
N ASP A 12 9.89 -0.38 -12.46
CA ASP A 12 9.87 -0.91 -11.10
C ASP A 12 8.96 -2.12 -10.95
N GLU A 13 8.16 -2.44 -11.97
CA GLU A 13 7.11 -3.45 -11.86
C GLU A 13 7.62 -4.82 -11.39
N GLN A 14 8.72 -5.29 -11.95
CA GLN A 14 9.27 -6.59 -11.58
C GLN A 14 9.58 -6.66 -10.09
N ARG A 15 10.21 -5.64 -9.55
CA ARG A 15 10.56 -5.61 -8.12
C ARG A 15 9.32 -5.48 -7.24
N ILE A 16 8.32 -4.72 -7.69
CA ILE A 16 7.04 -4.61 -6.99
C ILE A 16 6.36 -5.98 -6.90
N ARG A 17 6.36 -6.74 -8.00
CA ARG A 17 5.79 -8.09 -7.99
C ARG A 17 6.51 -9.01 -7.01
N GLU A 18 7.83 -8.93 -6.94
CA GLU A 18 8.61 -9.71 -5.98
C GLU A 18 8.22 -9.38 -4.54
N LEU A 19 8.06 -8.09 -4.24
CA LEU A 19 7.66 -7.64 -2.92
C LEU A 19 6.23 -8.04 -2.57
N PHE A 20 5.35 -8.07 -3.56
CA PHE A 20 3.98 -8.54 -3.38
C PHE A 20 3.97 -10.02 -2.98
N ILE A 21 4.73 -10.84 -3.68
CA ILE A 21 4.84 -12.28 -3.37
C ILE A 21 5.41 -12.46 -1.97
N GLU A 22 6.47 -11.74 -1.63
CA GLU A 22 7.07 -11.80 -0.29
C GLU A 22 6.04 -11.46 0.79
N MET A 23 5.23 -10.42 0.55
CA MET A 23 4.19 -10.00 1.49
C MET A 23 3.16 -11.12 1.71
N LEU A 24 2.67 -11.71 0.63
CA LEU A 24 1.67 -12.79 0.74
C LEU A 24 2.25 -14.00 1.47
N GLN A 25 3.50 -14.36 1.20
CA GLN A 25 4.16 -15.47 1.89
C GLN A 25 4.26 -15.20 3.38
N THR A 26 4.54 -13.97 3.76
CA THR A 26 4.64 -13.57 5.16
C THR A 26 3.27 -13.61 5.85
N ILE A 27 2.25 -13.06 5.20
CA ILE A 27 0.90 -12.96 5.79
C ILE A 27 0.27 -14.35 5.95
N TYR A 28 0.40 -15.19 4.95
CA TYR A 28 -0.29 -16.49 4.93
C TYR A 28 0.59 -17.65 5.39
N HIS A 29 1.84 -17.38 5.75
CA HIS A 29 2.79 -18.39 6.25
C HIS A 29 2.94 -19.59 5.32
N THR A 30 2.97 -19.34 4.01
CA THR A 30 3.13 -20.38 2.99
C THR A 30 3.89 -19.81 1.80
N GLU A 31 4.58 -20.69 1.08
CA GLU A 31 5.23 -20.31 -0.18
C GLU A 31 4.26 -20.40 -1.36
N ASP A 32 3.11 -21.04 -1.16
CA ASP A 32 2.12 -21.26 -2.21
C ASP A 32 1.22 -20.03 -2.36
N VAL A 33 1.73 -18.99 -2.99
CA VAL A 33 1.00 -17.75 -3.26
C VAL A 33 1.13 -17.41 -4.73
N GLN A 34 0.21 -16.57 -5.21
CA GLN A 34 0.18 -16.17 -6.63
C GLN A 34 0.50 -14.69 -6.76
N ASP A 35 1.22 -14.35 -7.82
CA ASP A 35 1.49 -12.98 -8.23
C ASP A 35 0.20 -12.27 -8.65
N TYR A 36 0.28 -10.96 -8.88
CA TYR A 36 -0.81 -10.20 -9.47
C TYR A 36 -1.24 -10.80 -10.81
N GLU A 37 -2.52 -10.69 -11.12
CA GLU A 37 -3.01 -11.03 -12.44
C GLU A 37 -2.27 -10.22 -13.51
N PRO A 38 -2.05 -10.80 -14.70
CA PRO A 38 -1.42 -10.04 -15.79
C PRO A 38 -2.18 -8.73 -16.04
N GLY A 39 -1.44 -7.63 -16.13
CA GLY A 39 -2.03 -6.32 -16.38
C GLY A 39 -2.61 -5.60 -15.18
N TYR A 40 -2.60 -6.24 -13.99
CA TYR A 40 -3.17 -5.61 -12.79
C TYR A 40 -2.52 -4.26 -12.48
N LEU A 41 -1.23 -4.13 -12.67
CA LEU A 41 -0.49 -2.91 -12.34
C LEU A 41 -0.53 -1.84 -13.43
N ASP A 42 -1.12 -2.15 -14.59
CA ASP A 42 -1.11 -1.22 -15.72
C ASP A 42 -1.77 0.13 -15.40
N LYS A 43 -2.78 0.14 -14.54
CA LYS A 43 -3.46 1.37 -14.12
C LYS A 43 -2.51 2.39 -13.50
N TYR A 44 -1.40 1.92 -12.93
CA TYR A 44 -0.43 2.80 -12.28
C TYR A 44 0.57 3.42 -13.26
N TRP A 45 0.61 2.93 -14.50
CA TRP A 45 1.57 3.37 -15.50
C TRP A 45 0.95 4.34 -16.51
N THR A 46 -0.29 4.77 -16.26
CA THR A 46 -0.98 5.74 -17.12
C THR A 46 -0.80 7.16 -16.58
N ASP A 47 -1.32 8.14 -17.30
CA ASP A 47 -1.33 9.54 -16.84
C ASP A 47 -2.48 9.83 -15.87
N GLY A 48 -3.13 8.81 -15.35
CA GLY A 48 -4.22 8.97 -14.39
C GLY A 48 -3.75 9.34 -13.00
N GLU A 49 -4.66 9.27 -12.04
CA GLU A 49 -4.38 9.66 -10.68
C GLU A 49 -3.84 8.53 -9.80
N ASP A 50 -3.96 7.28 -10.25
CA ASP A 50 -3.46 6.13 -9.49
C ASP A 50 -1.94 6.11 -9.55
N VAL A 51 -1.30 5.93 -8.39
CA VAL A 51 0.16 5.91 -8.30
C VAL A 51 0.62 4.83 -7.33
N ILE A 52 1.86 4.40 -7.50
CA ILE A 52 2.54 3.60 -6.47
C ILE A 52 3.68 4.47 -5.96
N PHE A 53 3.82 4.54 -4.63
CA PHE A 53 5.01 5.12 -4.02
C PHE A 53 5.94 4.00 -3.63
N VAL A 54 7.22 4.17 -3.92
CA VAL A 54 8.25 3.20 -3.53
C VAL A 54 9.25 3.88 -2.60
N SER A 55 9.83 3.06 -1.73
CA SER A 55 10.98 3.46 -0.93
C SER A 55 12.19 2.79 -1.55
N GLU A 56 13.27 3.53 -1.71
CA GLU A 56 14.46 3.08 -2.42
C GLU A 56 15.72 3.25 -1.59
N ASP A 57 16.50 2.18 -1.50
CA ASP A 57 17.83 2.17 -0.89
C ASP A 57 18.62 1.07 -1.60
N ASN A 58 19.41 1.46 -2.60
CA ASN A 58 20.07 0.51 -3.51
C ASN A 58 19.05 -0.44 -4.16
N GLY A 59 18.00 0.14 -4.73
CA GLY A 59 16.89 -0.60 -5.30
C GLY A 59 15.64 -0.42 -4.46
N VAL A 60 14.51 -0.86 -4.99
CA VAL A 60 13.22 -0.71 -4.31
C VAL A 60 13.12 -1.72 -3.17
N ILE A 61 12.82 -1.22 -1.97
CA ILE A 61 12.74 -2.02 -0.74
C ILE A 61 11.33 -2.06 -0.17
N ALA A 62 10.43 -1.24 -0.67
CA ALA A 62 9.05 -1.17 -0.18
C ALA A 62 8.17 -0.45 -1.19
N TYR A 63 6.87 -0.71 -1.14
CA TYR A 63 5.92 0.02 -1.99
C TYR A 63 4.55 0.12 -1.34
N LEU A 64 3.76 1.07 -1.82
CA LEU A 64 2.37 1.26 -1.44
C LEU A 64 1.59 1.72 -2.67
N GLY A 65 0.54 0.97 -3.03
CA GLY A 65 -0.36 1.37 -4.11
C GLY A 65 -1.39 2.38 -3.61
N VAL A 66 -1.69 3.37 -4.42
CA VAL A 66 -2.63 4.43 -4.08
C VAL A 66 -3.60 4.61 -5.25
N GLU A 67 -4.85 4.21 -5.04
CA GLU A 67 -5.91 4.35 -6.05
C GLU A 67 -6.79 5.53 -5.69
N VAL A 68 -7.07 6.38 -6.65
CA VAL A 68 -7.97 7.51 -6.46
C VAL A 68 -9.31 7.19 -7.11
N HIS A 69 -10.36 7.12 -6.32
CA HIS A 69 -11.70 6.81 -6.78
C HIS A 69 -12.56 8.07 -6.75
N ARG A 70 -13.06 8.45 -7.92
CA ARG A 70 -13.94 9.62 -8.08
C ARG A 70 -15.36 9.12 -8.19
N GLU A 71 -16.09 9.17 -7.08
CA GLU A 71 -17.48 8.74 -7.01
C GLU A 71 -18.40 9.95 -7.02
N ASP A 72 -19.63 9.79 -7.48
CA ASP A 72 -20.60 10.90 -7.61
C ASP A 72 -20.84 11.67 -6.31
N GLU A 73 -20.86 10.97 -5.19
CA GLU A 73 -21.17 11.56 -3.89
C GLU A 73 -19.96 11.82 -3.02
N LYS A 74 -18.90 11.04 -3.20
CA LYS A 74 -17.76 11.10 -2.29
C LYS A 74 -16.52 10.46 -2.89
N ASP A 75 -15.51 11.26 -3.11
CA ASP A 75 -14.22 10.75 -3.56
C ASP A 75 -13.51 10.05 -2.41
N PHE A 76 -12.73 9.04 -2.72
CA PHE A 76 -11.87 8.40 -1.71
C PHE A 76 -10.58 7.89 -2.35
N VAL A 77 -9.57 7.73 -1.51
CA VAL A 77 -8.31 7.09 -1.87
C VAL A 77 -8.32 5.70 -1.22
N TYR A 78 -8.02 4.68 -2.02
CA TYR A 78 -7.87 3.33 -1.50
C TYR A 78 -6.38 2.96 -1.52
N LEU A 79 -5.86 2.57 -0.38
CA LEU A 79 -4.47 2.13 -0.28
C LEU A 79 -4.42 0.64 -0.55
N ASP A 80 -3.72 0.26 -1.61
CA ASP A 80 -3.68 -1.12 -2.09
C ASP A 80 -2.28 -1.69 -1.89
N ASP A 81 -2.18 -2.69 -1.04
CA ASP A 81 -0.94 -3.41 -0.77
C ASP A 81 0.22 -2.53 -0.30
N LEU A 82 0.56 -2.67 0.95
CA LEU A 82 1.76 -2.10 1.54
C LEU A 82 2.73 -3.24 1.85
N SER A 83 3.91 -3.21 1.25
CA SER A 83 4.92 -4.24 1.49
C SER A 83 6.27 -3.59 1.75
N VAL A 84 6.94 -4.04 2.82
CA VAL A 84 8.31 -3.65 3.14
C VAL A 84 9.11 -4.94 3.22
N THR A 85 10.22 -5.01 2.49
CA THR A 85 11.05 -6.23 2.52
C THR A 85 11.59 -6.47 3.94
N GLU A 86 11.74 -7.74 4.30
CA GLU A 86 12.03 -8.17 5.68
C GLU A 86 13.17 -7.40 6.34
N LYS A 87 14.27 -7.23 5.63
CA LYS A 87 15.45 -6.55 6.16
C LYS A 87 15.18 -5.12 6.64
N TYR A 88 14.18 -4.47 6.08
CA TYR A 88 13.88 -3.06 6.35
C TYR A 88 12.64 -2.86 7.20
N ARG A 89 12.03 -3.91 7.71
CA ARG A 89 10.83 -3.80 8.55
C ARG A 89 11.15 -3.18 9.90
N SER A 90 10.13 -2.64 10.54
CA SER A 90 10.20 -2.01 11.87
C SER A 90 11.14 -0.80 11.93
N GLN A 91 11.32 -0.12 10.82
CA GLN A 91 12.15 1.08 10.73
C GLN A 91 11.35 2.32 10.33
N GLY A 92 10.02 2.24 10.36
CA GLY A 92 9.15 3.37 10.06
C GLY A 92 8.90 3.61 8.58
N ILE A 93 9.36 2.74 7.69
CA ILE A 93 9.20 2.92 6.24
C ILE A 93 7.74 2.82 5.84
N GLY A 94 7.00 1.85 6.39
CA GLY A 94 5.57 1.72 6.13
C GLY A 94 4.80 2.97 6.51
N SER A 95 5.07 3.52 7.69
CA SER A 95 4.46 4.76 8.15
C SER A 95 4.79 5.93 7.23
N ALA A 96 6.04 6.01 6.78
CA ALA A 96 6.47 7.07 5.87
C ALA A 96 5.74 6.98 4.53
N LEU A 97 5.53 5.77 4.01
CA LEU A 97 4.79 5.57 2.76
C LEU A 97 3.32 5.96 2.93
N ILE A 98 2.70 5.59 4.03
CA ILE A 98 1.30 5.97 4.31
C ILE A 98 1.18 7.49 4.42
N HIS A 99 2.13 8.11 5.09
CA HIS A 99 2.15 9.58 5.22
C HIS A 99 2.26 10.25 3.84
N GLU A 100 3.09 9.69 2.95
CA GLU A 100 3.21 10.21 1.58
C GLU A 100 1.89 10.05 0.82
N ALA A 101 1.20 8.93 1.00
CA ALA A 101 -0.12 8.72 0.41
C ALA A 101 -1.15 9.72 0.94
N GLU A 102 -1.10 10.02 2.24
CA GLU A 102 -1.98 11.02 2.85
C GLU A 102 -1.74 12.40 2.25
N ASN A 103 -0.48 12.76 2.06
CA ASN A 103 -0.14 14.03 1.42
C ASN A 103 -0.63 14.09 -0.02
N TYR A 104 -0.49 12.97 -0.72
CA TYR A 104 -0.95 12.87 -2.10
C TYR A 104 -2.47 13.04 -2.19
N ALA A 105 -3.22 12.36 -1.31
CA ALA A 105 -4.68 12.49 -1.25
C ALA A 105 -5.08 13.94 -1.01
N LYS A 106 -4.40 14.61 -0.10
CA LYS A 106 -4.67 16.01 0.23
C LYS A 106 -4.43 16.91 -0.99
N LYS A 107 -3.35 16.68 -1.73
CA LYS A 107 -3.07 17.43 -2.96
C LYS A 107 -4.15 17.21 -4.01
N LYS A 108 -4.76 16.04 -4.05
CA LYS A 108 -5.82 15.71 -4.99
C LYS A 108 -7.22 16.14 -4.49
N GLY A 109 -7.29 16.75 -3.31
CA GLY A 109 -8.55 17.20 -2.73
C GLY A 109 -9.42 16.09 -2.19
N VAL A 110 -8.83 14.95 -1.81
CA VAL A 110 -9.56 13.77 -1.32
C VAL A 110 -9.34 13.64 0.17
N GLU A 111 -10.42 13.60 0.94
CA GLU A 111 -10.35 13.54 2.41
C GLU A 111 -10.43 12.12 2.96
N ASN A 112 -11.07 11.21 2.23
CA ASN A 112 -11.33 9.86 2.74
C ASN A 112 -10.25 8.89 2.27
N ILE A 113 -9.63 8.21 3.22
CA ILE A 113 -8.60 7.23 2.93
C ILE A 113 -9.04 5.90 3.55
N LEU A 114 -9.09 4.87 2.72
CA LEU A 114 -9.59 3.55 3.08
C LEU A 114 -8.58 2.49 2.65
N PHE A 115 -8.53 1.40 3.40
CA PHE A 115 -7.75 0.22 3.01
C PHE A 115 -8.21 -0.98 3.80
N HIS A 116 -7.86 -2.16 3.31
CA HIS A 116 -8.15 -3.41 4.00
C HIS A 116 -6.92 -3.93 4.74
N VAL A 117 -7.16 -4.58 5.88
CA VAL A 117 -6.12 -5.28 6.61
C VAL A 117 -6.65 -6.66 7.00
N GLU A 118 -5.83 -7.68 6.77
CA GLU A 118 -6.17 -9.05 7.21
C GLU A 118 -6.27 -9.09 8.73
N LYS A 119 -7.32 -9.70 9.25
CA LYS A 119 -7.50 -9.83 10.70
C LYS A 119 -6.35 -10.57 11.36
N SER A 120 -5.74 -11.50 10.64
CA SER A 120 -4.59 -12.26 11.12
C SER A 120 -3.32 -11.42 11.19
N ASN A 121 -3.27 -10.29 10.49
CA ASN A 121 -2.08 -9.42 10.47
C ASN A 121 -2.18 -8.38 11.59
N THR A 122 -2.06 -8.86 12.83
CA THR A 122 -2.25 -8.02 14.02
C THR A 122 -1.21 -6.91 14.12
N GLU A 123 0.01 -7.17 13.65
CA GLU A 123 1.07 -6.18 13.67
C GLU A 123 0.74 -4.98 12.78
N ALA A 124 0.28 -5.24 11.57
CA ALA A 124 -0.15 -4.19 10.64
C ALA A 124 -1.36 -3.44 11.20
N PHE A 125 -2.33 -4.17 11.77
CA PHE A 125 -3.52 -3.55 12.36
C PHE A 125 -3.13 -2.54 13.44
N ARG A 126 -2.19 -2.91 14.32
CA ARG A 126 -1.72 -2.02 15.40
C ARG A 126 -1.04 -0.77 14.84
N LEU A 127 -0.25 -0.94 13.78
CA LEU A 127 0.38 0.19 13.12
C LEU A 127 -0.68 1.17 12.61
N TYR A 128 -1.70 0.66 11.93
CA TYR A 128 -2.75 1.50 11.36
C TYR A 128 -3.55 2.21 12.44
N GLU A 129 -3.85 1.52 13.54
CA GLU A 129 -4.52 2.18 14.68
C GLU A 129 -3.67 3.34 15.22
N LYS A 130 -2.38 3.12 15.37
CA LYS A 130 -1.45 4.15 15.82
C LYS A 130 -1.47 5.37 14.92
N LEU A 131 -1.67 5.17 13.62
CA LEU A 131 -1.72 6.25 12.64
C LEU A 131 -3.08 6.93 12.59
N GLY A 132 -4.04 6.50 13.41
CA GLY A 132 -5.35 7.14 13.52
C GLY A 132 -6.44 6.51 12.68
N TYR A 133 -6.17 5.34 12.08
CA TYR A 133 -7.19 4.63 11.31
C TYR A 133 -8.06 3.81 12.25
N LYS A 134 -9.33 3.66 11.90
CA LYS A 134 -10.31 2.91 12.69
C LYS A 134 -11.05 1.93 11.80
N ILE A 135 -11.57 0.86 12.41
CA ILE A 135 -12.41 -0.09 11.70
C ILE A 135 -13.66 0.64 11.22
N PHE A 136 -13.87 0.62 9.91
CA PHE A 136 -15.05 1.19 9.29
C PHE A 136 -16.09 0.11 9.03
N ARG A 137 -15.64 -1.09 8.64
CA ARG A 137 -16.53 -2.21 8.30
C ARG A 137 -15.79 -3.53 8.44
N ASP A 138 -16.51 -4.56 8.89
CA ASP A 138 -15.99 -5.93 8.96
C ASP A 138 -16.33 -6.62 7.64
N ASP A 139 -15.31 -6.97 6.86
CA ASP A 139 -15.47 -7.60 5.56
C ASP A 139 -15.04 -9.07 5.54
N GLY A 140 -15.32 -9.80 6.62
CA GLY A 140 -15.03 -11.23 6.70
C GLY A 140 -13.62 -11.49 7.24
N SER A 141 -12.70 -11.91 6.38
CA SER A 141 -11.32 -12.15 6.80
C SER A 141 -10.52 -10.85 6.99
N ARG A 142 -11.07 -9.73 6.57
CA ARG A 142 -10.41 -8.43 6.61
C ARG A 142 -11.28 -7.37 7.24
N TYR A 143 -10.65 -6.37 7.83
CA TYR A 143 -11.33 -5.13 8.19
C TYR A 143 -11.09 -4.09 7.11
N LEU A 144 -12.13 -3.32 6.79
CA LEU A 144 -11.95 -2.07 6.04
C LEU A 144 -11.71 -0.98 7.06
N MET A 145 -10.57 -0.31 6.97
CA MET A 145 -10.20 0.76 7.89
C MET A 145 -10.29 2.11 7.20
N LYS A 146 -10.55 3.14 7.99
CA LYS A 146 -10.73 4.49 7.49
C LYS A 146 -10.16 5.50 8.48
N LYS A 147 -9.60 6.56 7.93
CA LYS A 147 -9.15 7.71 8.72
C LYS A 147 -10.06 8.90 8.50
#